data_519f6ef5a5ea79981dd687fefe73fcf9
#
_entry.id   519f6ef5a5ea79981dd687fefe73fcf9
#
_cell.length_a   1.000
_cell.length_b   1.000
_cell.length_c   1.000
_cell.angle_alpha   90.00
_cell.angle_beta   90.00
_cell.angle_gamma   90.00
#
_symmetry.space_group_name_H-M   'P 1'
#
loop_
_entity.id
_entity.type
_entity.pdbx_description
1 polymer ?
#
loop_
_entity_poly.entity_id
_entity_poly.type
_entity_poly.pdbx_seq_one_letter_code
_entity_poly.pdbx_strand_id
1 'polypeptide(L)'
;MILKELDPFASGDLLARSGRAAEEQMAFYLRRAFAADPDTLVLNGIRLARDGDAAQMDHLVAYPFGLIIIESKSVTGTVRINAQGEWVPI
;
A
#
# COMPACT_ATOMS: atom_id res chain seq x y z
N MET A 1 -10.18 10.01 -6.05
CA MET A 1 -10.70 9.08 -7.10
C MET A 1 -9.86 7.81 -7.14
N ILE A 2 -10.47 6.67 -7.12
CA ILE A 2 -9.75 5.40 -7.18
C ILE A 2 -9.57 4.98 -8.63
N LEU A 3 -8.34 5.09 -9.13
CA LEU A 3 -8.01 4.71 -10.50
C LEU A 3 -7.74 3.22 -10.65
N LYS A 4 -7.25 2.58 -9.59
CA LYS A 4 -7.01 1.15 -9.61
C LYS A 4 -7.34 0.54 -8.25
N GLU A 5 -8.18 -0.49 -8.26
CA GLU A 5 -8.48 -1.32 -7.10
C GLU A 5 -7.42 -2.39 -6.92
N LEU A 6 -7.37 -3.00 -5.74
CA LEU A 6 -6.54 -4.18 -5.52
C LEU A 6 -7.00 -5.33 -6.43
N ASP A 7 -6.02 -6.06 -6.97
CA ASP A 7 -6.31 -7.25 -7.75
C ASP A 7 -6.89 -8.36 -6.87
N PRO A 8 -7.64 -9.31 -7.45
CA PRO A 8 -8.12 -10.45 -6.68
C PRO A 8 -6.99 -11.23 -6.04
N PHE A 9 -7.20 -11.72 -4.82
CA PHE A 9 -6.20 -12.45 -4.04
C PHE A 9 -6.56 -13.92 -3.99
N ALA A 10 -5.61 -14.77 -4.39
CA ALA A 10 -5.84 -16.21 -4.54
C ALA A 10 -4.98 -17.10 -3.64
N SER A 11 -4.09 -16.54 -2.81
CA SER A 11 -3.21 -17.34 -1.98
C SER A 11 -3.91 -17.89 -0.74
N GLY A 12 -3.61 -19.15 -0.39
CA GLY A 12 -4.03 -19.75 0.85
C GLY A 12 -3.03 -19.63 2.00
N ASP A 13 -1.85 -19.07 1.75
CA ASP A 13 -0.80 -18.89 2.74
C ASP A 13 -1.23 -17.92 3.85
N LEU A 14 -0.97 -18.32 5.11
CA LEU A 14 -1.38 -17.51 6.26
C LEU A 14 -0.68 -16.15 6.31
N LEU A 15 0.63 -16.11 6.01
CA LEU A 15 1.37 -14.86 5.99
C LEU A 15 0.89 -13.95 4.84
N ALA A 16 0.66 -14.53 3.67
CA ALA A 16 0.15 -13.78 2.53
C ALA A 16 -1.24 -13.23 2.81
N ARG A 17 -2.11 -13.99 3.50
CA ARG A 17 -3.45 -13.49 3.88
C ARG A 17 -3.38 -12.37 4.90
N SER A 18 -2.44 -12.45 5.84
CA SER A 18 -2.23 -11.38 6.82
C SER A 18 -1.78 -10.08 6.16
N GLY A 19 -0.82 -10.17 5.22
CA GLY A 19 -0.38 -9.01 4.44
C GLY A 19 -1.50 -8.46 3.57
N ARG A 20 -2.31 -9.33 2.96
CA ARG A 20 -3.45 -8.92 2.14
C ARG A 20 -4.50 -8.18 2.97
N ALA A 21 -4.76 -8.63 4.21
CA ALA A 21 -5.70 -7.95 5.10
C ALA A 21 -5.26 -6.52 5.40
N ALA A 22 -3.97 -6.30 5.61
CA ALA A 22 -3.42 -4.96 5.82
C ALA A 22 -3.59 -4.07 4.58
N GLU A 23 -3.35 -4.62 3.40
CA GLU A 23 -3.54 -3.89 2.14
C GLU A 23 -5.01 -3.53 1.92
N GLU A 24 -5.91 -4.46 2.17
CA GLU A 24 -7.36 -4.22 2.04
C GLU A 24 -7.85 -3.15 3.00
N GLN A 25 -7.35 -3.15 4.22
CA GLN A 25 -7.70 -2.14 5.21
C GLN A 25 -7.25 -0.74 4.76
N MET A 26 -6.02 -0.62 4.28
CA MET A 26 -5.51 0.66 3.79
C MET A 26 -6.30 1.12 2.55
N ALA A 27 -6.58 0.21 1.61
CA ALA A 27 -7.37 0.53 0.43
C ALA A 27 -8.78 1.03 0.81
N PHE A 28 -9.37 0.43 1.85
CA PHE A 28 -10.67 0.88 2.38
C PHE A 28 -10.60 2.32 2.88
N TYR A 29 -9.59 2.66 3.67
CA TYR A 29 -9.45 4.03 4.18
C TYR A 29 -9.15 5.03 3.08
N LEU A 30 -8.33 4.66 2.10
CA LEU A 30 -8.05 5.53 0.96
C LEU A 30 -9.30 5.78 0.13
N ARG A 31 -10.14 4.77 -0.05
CA ARG A 31 -11.42 4.93 -0.73
C ARG A 31 -12.33 5.89 0.02
N ARG A 32 -12.46 5.74 1.33
CA ARG A 32 -13.28 6.64 2.15
C ARG A 32 -12.81 8.08 2.05
N ALA A 33 -11.51 8.29 2.05
CA ALA A 33 -10.94 9.63 2.03
C ALA A 33 -11.02 10.30 0.66
N PHE A 34 -10.82 9.55 -0.43
CA PHE A 34 -10.51 10.14 -1.73
C PHE A 34 -11.41 9.69 -2.88
N ALA A 35 -12.35 8.78 -2.69
CA ALA A 35 -13.16 8.26 -3.80
C ALA A 35 -13.88 9.38 -4.56
N ALA A 36 -14.35 10.40 -3.87
CA ALA A 36 -15.10 11.52 -4.45
C ALA A 36 -14.20 12.72 -4.78
N ASP A 37 -12.91 12.66 -4.53
CA ASP A 37 -11.98 13.76 -4.78
C ASP A 37 -11.35 13.60 -6.16
N PRO A 38 -11.71 14.48 -7.15
CA PRO A 38 -11.15 14.34 -8.50
C PRO A 38 -9.68 14.79 -8.61
N ASP A 39 -9.17 15.47 -7.61
CA ASP A 39 -7.80 16.00 -7.62
C ASP A 39 -6.81 15.06 -6.93
N THR A 40 -7.29 14.02 -6.26
CA THR A 40 -6.46 13.02 -5.61
C THR A 40 -6.74 11.66 -6.24
N LEU A 41 -5.70 11.05 -6.81
CA LEU A 41 -5.80 9.78 -7.54
C LEU A 41 -5.16 8.68 -6.71
N VAL A 42 -5.87 7.58 -6.52
CA VAL A 42 -5.39 6.44 -5.74
C VAL A 42 -5.26 5.23 -6.63
N LEU A 43 -4.10 4.57 -6.59
CA LEU A 43 -3.84 3.34 -7.31
C LEU A 43 -3.33 2.29 -6.32
N ASN A 44 -4.05 1.19 -6.18
CA ASN A 44 -3.72 0.12 -5.25
C ASN A 44 -3.04 -1.05 -5.98
N GLY A 45 -1.97 -1.58 -5.40
CA GLY A 45 -1.29 -2.75 -5.92
C GLY A 45 -0.67 -2.52 -7.30
N ILE A 46 0.21 -1.52 -7.44
CA ILE A 46 0.83 -1.19 -8.71
C ILE A 46 2.16 -1.90 -8.85
N ARG A 47 2.44 -2.37 -10.06
CA ARG A 47 3.76 -2.84 -10.45
C ARG A 47 4.22 -2.06 -11.67
N LEU A 48 5.38 -1.42 -11.54
CA LEU A 48 6.05 -0.73 -12.63
C LEU A 48 7.26 -1.53 -13.06
N ALA A 49 7.38 -1.80 -14.35
CA ALA A 49 8.50 -2.56 -14.90
C ALA A 49 9.15 -1.76 -16.03
N ARG A 50 10.48 -1.69 -16.02
CA ARG A 50 11.25 -1.02 -17.05
C ARG A 50 12.64 -1.66 -17.16
N ASP A 51 13.03 -2.01 -18.38
CA ASP A 51 14.39 -2.50 -18.70
C ASP A 51 14.86 -3.66 -17.82
N GLY A 52 13.94 -4.60 -17.50
CA GLY A 52 14.23 -5.75 -16.66
C GLY A 52 14.08 -5.51 -15.17
N ASP A 53 13.92 -4.26 -14.74
CA ASP A 53 13.65 -3.92 -13.33
C ASP A 53 12.16 -3.77 -13.10
N ALA A 54 11.73 -4.08 -11.88
CA ALA A 54 10.35 -3.89 -11.46
C ALA A 54 10.29 -3.32 -10.06
N ALA A 55 9.35 -2.39 -9.85
CA ALA A 55 9.02 -1.84 -8.56
C ALA A 55 7.56 -2.13 -8.27
N GLN A 56 7.27 -2.63 -7.07
CA GLN A 56 5.92 -2.90 -6.64
C GLN A 56 5.57 -1.98 -5.48
N MET A 57 4.41 -1.35 -5.56
CA MET A 57 3.92 -0.43 -4.54
C MET A 57 2.55 -0.89 -4.07
N ASP A 58 2.34 -0.96 -2.76
CA ASP A 58 1.06 -1.35 -2.22
C ASP A 58 -0.01 -0.31 -2.55
N HIS A 59 0.30 0.96 -2.37
CA HIS A 59 -0.62 2.05 -2.68
C HIS A 59 0.17 3.27 -3.17
N LEU A 60 -0.34 3.89 -4.21
CA LEU A 60 0.20 5.16 -4.71
C LEU A 60 -0.92 6.21 -4.68
N VAL A 61 -0.61 7.36 -4.09
CA VAL A 61 -1.53 8.49 -4.05
C VAL A 61 -0.88 9.65 -4.80
N ALA A 62 -1.54 10.10 -5.85
CA ALA A 62 -1.10 11.24 -6.64
C ALA A 62 -2.04 12.42 -6.38
N TYR A 63 -1.48 13.56 -5.99
CA TYR A 63 -2.24 14.78 -5.73
C TYR A 63 -1.49 15.96 -6.36
N PRO A 64 -2.10 17.18 -6.40
CA PRO A 64 -1.50 18.29 -7.17
C PRO A 64 -0.07 18.67 -6.77
N PHE A 65 0.35 18.35 -5.57
CA PHE A 65 1.68 18.74 -5.06
C PHE A 65 2.69 17.59 -5.06
N GLY A 66 2.34 16.40 -5.52
CA GLY A 66 3.29 15.30 -5.60
C GLY A 66 2.68 13.92 -5.52
N LEU A 67 3.53 12.96 -5.17
CA LEU A 67 3.20 11.54 -5.07
C LEU A 67 3.53 11.04 -3.67
N ILE A 68 2.67 10.19 -3.12
CA ILE A 68 2.89 9.52 -1.85
C ILE A 68 2.81 8.02 -2.09
N ILE A 69 3.85 7.28 -1.67
CA ILE A 69 3.87 5.82 -1.72
C ILE A 69 3.60 5.32 -0.32
N ILE A 70 2.58 4.46 -0.19
CA ILE A 70 2.18 3.88 1.09
C ILE A 70 2.42 2.39 1.03
N GLU A 71 3.17 1.87 1.99
CA GLU A 71 3.39 0.44 2.18
C GLU A 71 2.60 -0.03 3.39
N SER A 72 1.84 -1.11 3.21
CA SER A 72 1.07 -1.72 4.28
C SER A 72 1.90 -2.82 4.93
N LYS A 73 1.97 -2.80 6.27
CA LYS A 73 2.70 -3.81 7.02
C LYS A 73 1.77 -4.47 8.02
N SER A 74 1.86 -5.80 8.09
CA SER A 74 1.23 -6.58 9.14
C SER A 74 2.32 -7.08 10.07
N VAL A 75 2.30 -6.61 11.32
CA VAL A 75 3.30 -7.01 12.32
C VAL A 75 2.60 -7.57 13.54
N THR A 76 3.20 -8.60 14.12
CA THR A 76 2.78 -9.13 15.42
C THR A 76 3.83 -8.71 16.46
N GLY A 77 3.34 -8.34 17.64
CA GLY A 77 4.20 -7.85 18.70
C GLY A 77 4.49 -6.37 18.58
N THR A 78 5.52 -5.93 19.28
CA THR A 78 5.90 -4.53 19.35
C THR A 78 7.09 -4.26 18.45
N VAL A 79 7.05 -3.13 17.76
CA VAL A 79 8.18 -2.66 16.96
C VAL A 79 8.55 -1.25 17.41
N ARG A 80 9.79 -0.86 17.16
CA ARG A 80 10.24 0.52 17.37
C ARG A 80 10.93 1.03 16.11
N ILE A 81 10.96 2.33 15.98
CA ILE A 81 11.72 2.99 14.91
C ILE A 81 13.01 3.49 15.51
N ASN A 82 14.16 3.05 15.01
CA ASN A 82 15.46 3.46 15.51
C ASN A 82 15.86 4.85 14.98
N ALA A 83 17.04 5.32 15.38
CA ALA A 83 17.53 6.64 14.99
C ALA A 83 17.76 6.78 13.48
N GLN A 84 17.92 5.69 12.76
CA GLN A 84 18.08 5.67 11.31
C GLN A 84 16.74 5.58 10.56
N GLY A 85 15.61 5.58 11.28
CA GLY A 85 14.29 5.46 10.68
C GLY A 85 13.90 4.02 10.32
N GLU A 86 14.63 3.03 10.81
CA GLU A 86 14.34 1.63 10.53
C GLU A 86 13.39 1.04 11.57
N TRP A 87 12.50 0.16 11.11
CA TRP A 87 11.60 -0.58 11.98
C TRP A 87 12.33 -1.81 12.51
N VAL A 88 12.40 -1.94 13.83
CA VAL A 88 13.05 -3.08 14.47
C VAL A 88 12.11 -3.71 15.50
N PRO A 89 12.06 -5.06 15.59
CA PRO A 89 11.29 -5.73 16.63
C PRO A 89 11.88 -5.45 18.01
N ILE A 90 11.01 -5.35 18.99
CA ILE A 90 11.40 -5.21 20.39
C ILE A 90 11.47 -6.56 21.04
#